data_72197e99b3129994a759b7d232b05b6d
#
_entry.id   72197e99b3129994a759b7d232b05b6d
#
_cell.length_a   1.000
_cell.length_b   1.000
_cell.length_c   1.000
_cell.angle_alpha   90.00
_cell.angle_beta   90.00
_cell.angle_gamma   90.00
#
_symmetry.space_group_name_H-M   'P 1'
#
loop_
_entity.id
_entity.type
_entity.pdbx_description
1 polymer ?
#
loop_
_entity_poly.entity_id
_entity_poly.type
_entity_poly.pdbx_seq_one_letter_code
_entity_poly.pdbx_strand_id
1 'polypeptide(L)'
;MDDQNLTPQIIKEELDRYVIGQDEAKKAVAIALRNRWRRLNVKDETLRDDIIPKNILMIGPTGCGKTEIARKLAKLTQSPFIKVEATKFTEIGYVGRDVEQIIRDLIEVAINLEKKKIRDKFIDEAKKNAEEIVLKSLLGDNPSEETKEKFRSMLRNNQLNDKEVEIALDQKSNPFQSLDIPGMPGAQMGMINMNDIFGKGLKNKKKTKLKIGDAYEPLIQEEIEKIAEKQNVVQNAIKSVQESGIVFIDEIDKIAPNSERRGGDVSREGVQRDLLPLIEGTVVSTKYGTIETNHILFIASGAFHQSKPSDLLPELQGRLPVRVRLNALTKSDFIKILKETDNSLTKQYKSLFETENIDLIFEDEAIEEIAILTEQINKEVENIGARRLQTMFEKILERISFNANLSEKKIETVNKEWVADAIQSEIKPT
;
A
#
# COMPACT_ATOMS: atom_id res chain seq x y z
N MET A 1 -11.26 12.63 6.09
CA MET A 1 -11.84 12.91 7.42
C MET A 1 -10.87 13.81 8.15
N ASP A 2 -11.37 14.78 8.87
CA ASP A 2 -10.52 15.68 9.67
C ASP A 2 -9.91 14.90 10.84
N ASP A 3 -8.61 14.93 11.02
CA ASP A 3 -7.90 14.16 12.08
C ASP A 3 -8.43 14.47 13.49
N GLN A 4 -9.04 15.63 13.68
CA GLN A 4 -9.66 16.01 14.95
C GLN A 4 -10.83 15.08 15.33
N ASN A 5 -11.57 14.59 14.35
CA ASN A 5 -12.78 13.77 14.54
C ASN A 5 -12.48 12.27 14.68
N LEU A 6 -11.24 11.82 14.43
CA LEU A 6 -10.84 10.42 14.53
C LEU A 6 -10.61 9.99 15.99
N THR A 7 -11.69 9.76 16.74
CA THR A 7 -11.60 9.15 18.08
C THR A 7 -11.23 7.68 17.98
N PRO A 8 -10.67 7.05 19.06
CA PRO A 8 -10.37 5.62 19.04
C PRO A 8 -11.59 4.73 18.73
N GLN A 9 -12.77 5.16 19.13
CA GLN A 9 -14.02 4.45 18.83
C GLN A 9 -14.35 4.50 17.33
N ILE A 10 -14.32 5.68 16.72
CA ILE A 10 -14.55 5.87 15.27
C ILE A 10 -13.50 5.08 14.47
N ILE A 11 -12.23 5.12 14.88
CA ILE A 11 -11.17 4.34 14.23
C ILE A 11 -11.49 2.84 14.28
N LYS A 12 -11.94 2.34 15.46
CA LYS A 12 -12.33 0.93 15.61
C LYS A 12 -13.52 0.59 14.71
N GLU A 13 -14.55 1.40 14.68
CA GLU A 13 -15.75 1.22 13.84
C GLU A 13 -15.38 1.19 12.35
N GLU A 14 -14.49 2.06 11.90
CA GLU A 14 -13.99 2.04 10.52
C GLU A 14 -13.16 0.76 10.23
N LEU A 15 -12.40 0.26 11.20
CA LEU A 15 -11.69 -1.01 11.05
C LEU A 15 -12.66 -2.20 11.05
N ASP A 16 -13.78 -2.13 11.79
CA ASP A 16 -14.82 -3.17 11.83
C ASP A 16 -15.45 -3.42 10.46
N ARG A 17 -15.49 -2.41 9.59
CA ARG A 17 -15.97 -2.54 8.19
C ARG A 17 -15.12 -3.47 7.32
N TYR A 18 -13.87 -3.71 7.71
CA TYR A 18 -12.91 -4.47 6.90
C TYR A 18 -12.38 -5.74 7.61
N VAL A 19 -12.32 -5.72 8.93
CA VAL A 19 -11.74 -6.80 9.72
C VAL A 19 -12.75 -7.25 10.76
N ILE A 20 -13.19 -8.48 10.66
CA ILE A 20 -14.13 -9.09 11.59
C ILE A 20 -13.40 -9.57 12.85
N GLY A 21 -14.01 -9.36 13.99
CA GLY A 21 -13.45 -9.72 15.29
C GLY A 21 -12.20 -8.92 15.64
N GLN A 22 -11.28 -9.52 16.41
CA GLN A 22 -9.96 -8.96 16.76
C GLN A 22 -10.03 -7.61 17.53
N ASP A 23 -11.02 -7.46 18.40
CA ASP A 23 -11.34 -6.18 19.08
C ASP A 23 -10.17 -5.59 19.85
N GLU A 24 -9.40 -6.43 20.57
CA GLU A 24 -8.23 -5.97 21.33
C GLU A 24 -7.16 -5.36 20.42
N ALA A 25 -6.88 -6.01 19.29
CA ALA A 25 -5.88 -5.51 18.34
C ALA A 25 -6.34 -4.20 17.70
N LYS A 26 -7.60 -4.12 17.26
CA LYS A 26 -8.19 -2.88 16.71
C LYS A 26 -8.18 -1.74 17.73
N LYS A 27 -8.52 -2.02 18.98
CA LYS A 27 -8.46 -1.05 20.09
C LYS A 27 -7.03 -0.55 20.31
N ALA A 28 -6.05 -1.45 20.36
CA ALA A 28 -4.66 -1.09 20.59
C ALA A 28 -4.10 -0.17 19.49
N VAL A 29 -4.36 -0.50 18.22
CA VAL A 29 -3.90 0.35 17.10
C VAL A 29 -4.66 1.68 17.05
N ALA A 30 -5.95 1.70 17.38
CA ALA A 30 -6.75 2.92 17.44
C ALA A 30 -6.23 3.88 18.55
N ILE A 31 -5.87 3.33 19.72
CA ILE A 31 -5.28 4.12 20.80
C ILE A 31 -3.88 4.63 20.39
N ALA A 32 -3.04 3.79 19.79
CA ALA A 32 -1.71 4.20 19.35
C ALA A 32 -1.78 5.35 18.34
N LEU A 33 -2.71 5.27 17.39
CA LEU A 33 -2.95 6.34 16.43
C LEU A 33 -3.44 7.63 17.13
N ARG A 34 -4.43 7.54 18.01
CA ARG A 34 -4.94 8.72 18.72
C ARG A 34 -3.89 9.37 19.61
N ASN A 35 -3.01 8.57 20.23
CA ASN A 35 -1.89 9.11 21.04
C ASN A 35 -0.91 9.91 20.19
N ARG A 36 -0.69 9.53 18.92
CA ARG A 36 0.09 10.33 17.97
C ARG A 36 -0.55 11.70 17.74
N TRP A 37 -1.84 11.74 17.46
CA TRP A 37 -2.57 13.01 17.32
C TRP A 37 -2.52 13.85 18.59
N ARG A 38 -2.68 13.22 19.78
CA ARG A 38 -2.56 13.89 21.07
C ARG A 38 -1.18 14.50 21.24
N ARG A 39 -0.12 13.76 20.92
CA ARG A 39 1.26 14.23 20.97
C ARG A 39 1.45 15.50 20.12
N LEU A 40 1.02 15.49 18.86
CA LEU A 40 1.14 16.65 17.95
C LEU A 40 0.42 17.89 18.46
N ASN A 41 -0.57 17.73 19.36
CA ASN A 41 -1.32 18.82 19.96
C ASN A 41 -0.83 19.20 21.37
N VAL A 42 0.25 18.60 21.87
CA VAL A 42 0.90 19.03 23.12
C VAL A 42 1.56 20.38 22.89
N LYS A 43 1.25 21.36 23.75
CA LYS A 43 1.76 22.75 23.63
C LYS A 43 3.22 22.87 23.99
N ASP A 44 3.66 22.12 24.98
CA ASP A 44 5.04 22.09 25.45
C ASP A 44 5.89 21.26 24.47
N GLU A 45 6.81 21.92 23.78
CA GLU A 45 7.65 21.26 22.77
C GLU A 45 8.60 20.24 23.37
N THR A 46 9.14 20.48 24.55
CA THR A 46 10.05 19.55 25.24
C THR A 46 9.31 18.27 25.61
N LEU A 47 8.12 18.40 26.23
CA LEU A 47 7.28 17.23 26.54
C LEU A 47 6.79 16.50 25.27
N ARG A 48 6.51 17.25 24.21
CA ARG A 48 6.09 16.64 22.93
C ARG A 48 7.17 15.76 22.34
N ASP A 49 8.44 16.18 22.41
CA ASP A 49 9.57 15.44 21.86
C ASP A 49 9.92 14.20 22.71
N ASP A 50 9.69 14.25 24.01
CA ASP A 50 9.87 13.12 24.93
C ASP A 50 8.77 12.03 24.79
N ILE A 51 7.62 12.37 24.19
CA ILE A 51 6.53 11.39 24.01
C ILE A 51 6.82 10.51 22.81
N ILE A 52 7.27 9.28 23.04
CA ILE A 52 7.52 8.27 22.03
C ILE A 52 6.28 7.38 21.78
N PRO A 53 6.07 6.88 20.53
CA PRO A 53 4.99 5.95 20.23
C PRO A 53 5.12 4.65 21.02
N LYS A 54 4.00 4.04 21.39
CA LYS A 54 3.95 2.71 21.99
C LYS A 54 3.85 1.68 20.88
N ASN A 55 4.98 1.10 20.49
CA ASN A 55 5.03 0.07 19.46
C ASN A 55 4.26 -1.18 19.87
N ILE A 56 3.75 -1.91 18.88
CA ILE A 56 2.78 -2.99 19.07
C ILE A 56 3.38 -4.32 18.59
N LEU A 57 3.23 -5.37 19.39
CA LEU A 57 3.47 -6.75 18.98
C LEU A 57 2.14 -7.48 18.80
N MET A 58 1.79 -7.85 17.58
CA MET A 58 0.60 -8.62 17.22
C MET A 58 0.95 -10.11 17.15
N ILE A 59 0.32 -10.92 17.99
CA ILE A 59 0.56 -12.36 18.11
C ILE A 59 -0.70 -13.09 17.65
N GLY A 60 -0.60 -14.00 16.69
CA GLY A 60 -1.74 -14.80 16.25
C GLY A 60 -1.51 -15.51 14.93
N PRO A 61 -2.37 -16.46 14.59
CA PRO A 61 -2.20 -17.33 13.42
C PRO A 61 -2.17 -16.54 12.11
N THR A 62 -1.68 -17.18 11.05
CA THR A 62 -1.69 -16.62 9.71
C THR A 62 -3.13 -16.37 9.25
N GLY A 63 -3.34 -15.30 8.49
CA GLY A 63 -4.66 -14.99 7.90
C GLY A 63 -5.73 -14.52 8.87
N CYS A 64 -5.41 -14.17 10.14
CA CYS A 64 -6.38 -13.64 11.10
C CYS A 64 -6.57 -12.11 11.04
N GLY A 65 -5.95 -11.42 10.08
CA GLY A 65 -6.17 -9.98 9.86
C GLY A 65 -5.08 -9.03 10.36
N LYS A 66 -3.94 -9.52 10.91
CA LYS A 66 -2.84 -8.67 11.45
C LYS A 66 -2.41 -7.57 10.49
N THR A 67 -2.00 -7.93 9.28
CA THR A 67 -1.56 -6.97 8.25
C THR A 67 -2.69 -6.06 7.80
N GLU A 68 -3.91 -6.58 7.70
CA GLU A 68 -5.06 -5.81 7.22
C GLU A 68 -5.43 -4.69 8.18
N ILE A 69 -5.41 -4.95 9.50
CA ILE A 69 -5.62 -3.92 10.51
C ILE A 69 -4.64 -2.75 10.33
N ALA A 70 -3.33 -3.04 10.23
CA ALA A 70 -2.31 -2.01 10.07
C ALA A 70 -2.44 -1.23 8.75
N ARG A 71 -2.71 -1.95 7.65
CA ARG A 71 -2.89 -1.35 6.31
C ARG A 71 -4.11 -0.44 6.25
N LYS A 72 -5.24 -0.87 6.81
CA LYS A 72 -6.47 -0.06 6.83
C LYS A 72 -6.34 1.15 7.73
N LEU A 73 -5.66 0.99 8.89
CA LEU A 73 -5.32 2.10 9.76
C LEU A 73 -4.54 3.19 9.00
N ALA A 74 -3.46 2.79 8.33
CA ALA A 74 -2.62 3.72 7.57
C ALA A 74 -3.40 4.41 6.44
N LYS A 75 -4.29 3.68 5.75
CA LYS A 75 -5.15 4.25 4.71
C LYS A 75 -6.15 5.27 5.28
N LEU A 76 -6.74 4.98 6.43
CA LEU A 76 -7.70 5.86 7.11
C LEU A 76 -7.07 7.22 7.45
N THR A 77 -5.83 7.21 7.90
CA THR A 77 -5.10 8.42 8.32
C THR A 77 -4.21 9.01 7.23
N GLN A 78 -4.23 8.43 6.03
CA GLN A 78 -3.33 8.83 4.95
C GLN A 78 -1.86 8.90 5.39
N SER A 79 -1.46 8.02 6.31
CA SER A 79 -0.09 7.91 6.82
C SER A 79 0.79 7.10 5.88
N PRO A 80 2.08 7.47 5.72
CA PRO A 80 3.04 6.61 5.03
C PRO A 80 3.10 5.24 5.70
N PHE A 81 2.97 4.18 4.90
CA PHE A 81 2.91 2.80 5.39
C PHE A 81 3.77 1.88 4.55
N ILE A 82 4.60 1.11 5.23
CA ILE A 82 5.35 0.03 4.60
C ILE A 82 5.16 -1.28 5.36
N LYS A 83 5.00 -2.36 4.61
CA LYS A 83 5.05 -3.73 5.12
C LYS A 83 6.36 -4.37 4.68
N VAL A 84 7.10 -4.90 5.64
CA VAL A 84 8.32 -5.67 5.41
C VAL A 84 8.24 -7.02 6.13
N GLU A 85 8.96 -8.00 5.64
CA GLU A 85 9.10 -9.30 6.29
C GLU A 85 10.48 -9.35 6.97
N ALA A 86 10.52 -9.67 8.25
CA ALA A 86 11.77 -9.71 9.02
C ALA A 86 12.82 -10.66 8.41
N THR A 87 12.37 -11.73 7.76
CA THR A 87 13.21 -12.73 7.09
C THR A 87 13.93 -12.23 5.83
N LYS A 88 13.56 -11.05 5.30
CA LYS A 88 14.22 -10.45 4.13
C LYS A 88 15.48 -9.68 4.45
N PHE A 89 15.73 -9.44 5.73
CA PHE A 89 16.92 -8.74 6.20
C PHE A 89 17.99 -9.74 6.64
N THR A 90 19.22 -9.31 6.50
CA THR A 90 20.41 -10.04 6.95
C THR A 90 21.23 -9.13 7.83
N GLU A 91 21.99 -9.72 8.76
CA GLU A 91 22.93 -8.99 9.61
C GLU A 91 23.88 -8.12 8.77
N ILE A 92 24.18 -6.92 9.26
CA ILE A 92 25.09 -5.97 8.59
C ILE A 92 26.44 -6.64 8.33
N GLY A 93 26.88 -6.61 7.07
CA GLY A 93 28.14 -7.25 6.63
C GLY A 93 27.97 -8.59 5.89
N TYR A 94 26.78 -9.16 5.88
CA TYR A 94 26.41 -10.27 5.00
C TYR A 94 25.67 -9.80 3.74
N VAL A 95 25.70 -10.61 2.69
CA VAL A 95 24.94 -10.29 1.45
C VAL A 95 23.46 -10.34 1.73
N GLY A 96 22.80 -9.16 1.75
CA GLY A 96 21.35 -9.02 2.00
C GLY A 96 20.93 -7.56 2.06
N ARG A 97 19.67 -7.34 2.45
CA ARG A 97 19.13 -5.99 2.63
C ARG A 97 19.41 -5.48 4.04
N ASP A 98 19.97 -4.28 4.11
CA ASP A 98 20.11 -3.53 5.33
C ASP A 98 18.73 -3.09 5.87
N VAL A 99 18.55 -3.12 7.19
CA VAL A 99 17.29 -2.72 7.86
C VAL A 99 16.95 -1.25 7.65
N GLU A 100 17.93 -0.36 7.43
CA GLU A 100 17.69 1.05 7.11
C GLU A 100 16.96 1.22 5.76
N GLN A 101 17.01 0.20 4.89
CA GLN A 101 16.25 0.21 3.64
C GLN A 101 14.73 0.37 3.90
N ILE A 102 14.24 -0.06 5.07
CA ILE A 102 12.84 0.15 5.48
C ILE A 102 12.49 1.65 5.43
N ILE A 103 13.35 2.49 5.97
CA ILE A 103 13.11 3.94 6.05
C ILE A 103 13.31 4.60 4.67
N ARG A 104 14.29 4.11 3.89
CA ARG A 104 14.49 4.57 2.52
C ARG A 104 13.30 4.24 1.62
N ASP A 105 12.69 3.07 1.80
CA ASP A 105 11.48 2.68 1.06
C ASP A 105 10.24 3.45 1.58
N LEU A 106 10.16 3.71 2.89
CA LEU A 106 9.05 4.45 3.50
C LEU A 106 8.97 5.90 2.99
N ILE A 107 10.11 6.58 2.80
CA ILE A 107 10.11 7.94 2.26
C ILE A 107 9.65 7.97 0.79
N GLU A 108 9.97 6.95 -0.01
CA GLU A 108 9.45 6.85 -1.38
C GLU A 108 7.92 6.74 -1.39
N VAL A 109 7.37 5.92 -0.49
CA VAL A 109 5.92 5.82 -0.31
C VAL A 109 5.32 7.15 0.10
N ALA A 110 5.96 7.87 1.04
CA ALA A 110 5.49 9.17 1.50
C ALA A 110 5.49 10.23 0.39
N ILE A 111 6.55 10.29 -0.43
CA ILE A 111 6.63 11.21 -1.56
C ILE A 111 5.50 10.93 -2.56
N ASN A 112 5.24 9.65 -2.87
CA ASN A 112 4.15 9.28 -3.77
C ASN A 112 2.77 9.65 -3.17
N LEU A 113 2.60 9.49 -1.85
CA LEU A 113 1.38 9.86 -1.15
C LEU A 113 1.15 11.38 -1.20
N GLU A 114 2.19 12.19 -0.93
CA GLU A 114 2.12 13.66 -1.00
C GLU A 114 1.86 14.15 -2.44
N LYS A 115 2.50 13.55 -3.44
CA LYS A 115 2.21 13.84 -4.86
C LYS A 115 0.75 13.56 -5.20
N LYS A 116 0.20 12.44 -4.71
CA LYS A 116 -1.21 12.10 -4.90
C LYS A 116 -2.14 13.12 -4.25
N LYS A 117 -1.87 13.53 -3.01
CA LYS A 117 -2.65 14.58 -2.32
C LYS A 117 -2.67 15.88 -3.12
N ILE A 118 -1.51 16.29 -3.65
CA ILE A 118 -1.39 17.49 -4.48
C ILE A 118 -2.17 17.32 -5.78
N ARG A 119 -2.02 16.18 -6.46
CA ARG A 119 -2.79 15.87 -7.66
C ARG A 119 -4.30 15.99 -7.40
N ASP A 120 -4.81 15.31 -6.39
CA ASP A 120 -6.23 15.31 -6.06
C ASP A 120 -6.74 16.72 -5.71
N LYS A 121 -5.92 17.54 -5.08
CA LYS A 121 -6.26 18.92 -4.69
C LYS A 121 -6.21 19.91 -5.85
N PHE A 122 -5.25 19.77 -6.75
CA PHE A 122 -4.95 20.75 -7.79
C PHE A 122 -5.22 20.26 -9.22
N ILE A 123 -5.87 19.11 -9.38
CA ILE A 123 -6.16 18.52 -10.71
C ILE A 123 -6.96 19.48 -11.60
N ASP A 124 -7.91 20.22 -11.04
CA ASP A 124 -8.75 21.15 -11.81
C ASP A 124 -7.96 22.41 -12.21
N GLU A 125 -7.04 22.86 -11.38
CA GLU A 125 -6.12 23.95 -11.71
C GLU A 125 -5.13 23.50 -12.78
N ALA A 126 -4.55 22.33 -12.64
CA ALA A 126 -3.63 21.75 -13.62
C ALA A 126 -4.31 21.54 -14.99
N LYS A 127 -5.57 21.10 -15.02
CA LYS A 127 -6.36 20.99 -16.25
C LYS A 127 -6.58 22.35 -16.92
N LYS A 128 -6.89 23.39 -16.15
CA LYS A 128 -7.05 24.75 -16.68
C LYS A 128 -5.73 25.28 -17.27
N ASN A 129 -4.63 25.07 -16.57
CA ASN A 129 -3.31 25.49 -17.04
C ASN A 129 -2.90 24.74 -18.32
N ALA A 130 -3.13 23.42 -18.37
CA ALA A 130 -2.90 22.61 -19.56
C ALA A 130 -3.75 23.09 -20.76
N GLU A 131 -5.04 23.42 -20.53
CA GLU A 131 -5.93 24.00 -21.54
C GLU A 131 -5.38 25.33 -22.08
N GLU A 132 -4.88 26.21 -21.19
CA GLU A 132 -4.27 27.48 -21.59
C GLU A 132 -2.98 27.27 -22.43
N ILE A 133 -2.15 26.29 -22.09
CA ILE A 133 -0.94 25.95 -22.87
C ILE A 133 -1.32 25.49 -24.28
N VAL A 134 -2.31 24.62 -24.39
CA VAL A 134 -2.81 24.14 -25.70
C VAL A 134 -3.40 25.28 -26.50
N LEU A 135 -4.24 26.13 -25.89
CA LEU A 135 -4.81 27.30 -26.55
C LEU A 135 -3.73 28.26 -27.06
N LYS A 136 -2.71 28.52 -26.24
CA LYS A 136 -1.58 29.37 -26.63
C LYS A 136 -0.78 28.78 -27.79
N SER A 137 -0.60 27.47 -27.82
CA SER A 137 0.06 26.77 -28.93
C SER A 137 -0.73 26.82 -30.22
N LEU A 138 -2.08 26.81 -30.14
CA LEU A 138 -2.97 26.87 -31.31
C LEU A 138 -3.16 28.29 -31.86
N LEU A 139 -3.25 29.29 -31.00
CA LEU A 139 -3.70 30.64 -31.33
C LEU A 139 -2.57 31.70 -31.34
N GLY A 140 -1.37 31.32 -30.82
CA GLY A 140 -0.27 32.26 -30.59
C GLY A 140 -0.49 33.10 -29.33
N ASP A 141 0.31 34.18 -29.22
CA ASP A 141 0.42 34.98 -27.97
C ASP A 141 -0.71 35.98 -27.74
N ASN A 142 -1.44 36.43 -28.78
CA ASN A 142 -2.45 37.49 -28.66
C ASN A 142 -3.75 37.21 -29.41
N PRO A 143 -4.52 36.17 -29.08
CA PRO A 143 -5.83 35.93 -29.66
C PRO A 143 -6.87 36.89 -29.05
N SER A 144 -7.94 37.19 -29.81
CA SER A 144 -9.11 37.87 -29.23
C SER A 144 -9.81 36.94 -28.23
N GLU A 145 -10.41 37.51 -27.18
CA GLU A 145 -11.15 36.73 -26.16
C GLU A 145 -12.27 35.88 -26.79
N GLU A 146 -12.93 36.39 -27.81
CA GLU A 146 -13.99 35.70 -28.53
C GLU A 146 -13.47 34.45 -29.25
N THR A 147 -12.30 34.56 -29.89
CA THR A 147 -11.62 33.43 -30.55
C THR A 147 -11.15 32.40 -29.52
N LYS A 148 -10.62 32.85 -28.39
CA LYS A 148 -10.12 32.02 -27.30
C LYS A 148 -11.26 31.18 -26.71
N GLU A 149 -12.41 31.79 -26.40
CA GLU A 149 -13.59 31.07 -25.89
C GLU A 149 -14.18 30.08 -26.88
N LYS A 150 -14.20 30.41 -28.16
CA LYS A 150 -14.63 29.50 -29.23
C LYS A 150 -13.73 28.27 -29.29
N PHE A 151 -12.41 28.42 -29.31
CA PHE A 151 -11.47 27.31 -29.32
C PHE A 151 -11.50 26.52 -28.02
N ARG A 152 -11.70 27.16 -26.88
CA ARG A 152 -11.91 26.50 -25.58
C ARG A 152 -13.12 25.57 -25.61
N SER A 153 -14.24 26.04 -26.16
CA SER A 153 -15.45 25.22 -26.31
C SER A 153 -15.25 24.03 -27.23
N MET A 154 -14.49 24.22 -28.34
CA MET A 154 -14.15 23.14 -29.28
C MET A 154 -13.22 22.11 -28.64
N LEU A 155 -12.26 22.51 -27.81
CA LEU A 155 -11.38 21.61 -27.04
C LEU A 155 -12.18 20.77 -26.05
N ARG A 156 -13.06 21.38 -25.27
CA ARG A 156 -13.92 20.69 -24.28
C ARG A 156 -14.89 19.71 -24.93
N ASN A 157 -15.29 19.97 -26.18
CA ASN A 157 -16.16 19.09 -26.97
C ASN A 157 -15.37 18.05 -27.78
N ASN A 158 -14.04 17.89 -27.53
CA ASN A 158 -13.16 16.94 -28.22
C ASN A 158 -13.08 17.11 -29.76
N GLN A 159 -13.49 18.25 -30.29
CA GLN A 159 -13.51 18.51 -31.74
C GLN A 159 -12.13 18.77 -32.34
N LEU A 160 -11.12 18.97 -31.51
CA LEU A 160 -9.75 19.30 -31.93
C LEU A 160 -8.74 18.21 -31.58
N ASN A 161 -9.18 17.05 -31.09
CA ASN A 161 -8.29 15.99 -30.58
C ASN A 161 -7.27 15.50 -31.62
N ASP A 162 -7.64 15.45 -32.89
CA ASP A 162 -6.77 14.98 -34.00
C ASP A 162 -5.83 16.06 -34.54
N LYS A 163 -5.96 17.33 -34.14
CA LYS A 163 -5.05 18.39 -34.52
C LYS A 163 -3.71 18.24 -33.86
N GLU A 164 -2.64 18.48 -34.61
CA GLU A 164 -1.27 18.50 -34.08
C GLU A 164 -0.96 19.86 -33.45
N VAL A 165 -0.32 19.84 -32.29
CA VAL A 165 0.23 21.01 -31.60
C VAL A 165 1.69 20.80 -31.27
N GLU A 166 2.47 21.86 -31.33
CA GLU A 166 3.87 21.85 -30.94
C GLU A 166 3.97 22.29 -29.48
N ILE A 167 4.27 21.34 -28.59
CA ILE A 167 4.32 21.56 -27.12
C ILE A 167 5.76 21.34 -26.66
N ALA A 168 6.23 22.22 -25.79
CA ALA A 168 7.51 22.09 -25.13
C ALA A 168 7.31 21.30 -23.82
N LEU A 169 7.58 20.01 -23.86
CA LEU A 169 7.55 19.13 -22.67
C LEU A 169 8.96 19.01 -22.06
N ASP A 170 9.05 19.01 -20.74
CA ASP A 170 10.28 18.69 -20.04
C ASP A 170 10.66 17.24 -20.32
N GLN A 171 11.84 16.99 -20.86
CA GLN A 171 12.37 15.64 -21.04
C GLN A 171 12.66 15.02 -19.67
N LYS A 172 11.65 14.38 -19.07
CA LYS A 172 11.94 13.37 -18.07
C LYS A 172 12.31 12.10 -18.82
N SER A 173 13.46 11.55 -18.48
CA SER A 173 13.94 10.27 -18.96
C SER A 173 12.79 9.26 -19.01
N ASN A 174 12.36 8.91 -20.21
CA ASN A 174 11.47 7.77 -20.43
C ASN A 174 12.15 6.55 -19.82
N PRO A 175 11.56 5.85 -18.84
CA PRO A 175 12.13 4.62 -18.30
C PRO A 175 12.24 3.50 -19.35
N PHE A 176 11.62 3.68 -20.51
CA PHE A 176 11.56 2.73 -21.61
C PHE A 176 12.58 2.95 -22.75
N GLN A 177 13.49 3.90 -22.63
CA GLN A 177 14.64 4.01 -23.53
C GLN A 177 15.95 3.48 -22.91
N SER A 178 15.91 2.36 -22.24
CA SER A 178 17.05 1.45 -22.24
C SER A 178 17.02 0.72 -23.58
N LEU A 179 17.76 1.24 -24.55
CA LEU A 179 18.10 0.49 -25.75
C LEU A 179 18.89 -0.74 -25.29
N ASP A 180 18.22 -1.87 -25.17
CA ASP A 180 18.86 -3.16 -25.18
C ASP A 180 19.56 -3.32 -26.52
N ILE A 181 20.86 -3.07 -26.53
CA ILE A 181 21.72 -3.44 -27.66
C ILE A 181 21.92 -4.96 -27.54
N PRO A 182 21.35 -5.77 -28.46
CA PRO A 182 21.53 -7.21 -28.41
C PRO A 182 23.00 -7.52 -28.69
N GLY A 183 23.72 -8.01 -27.68
CA GLY A 183 25.06 -8.56 -27.90
C GLY A 183 26.12 -8.30 -26.85
N MET A 184 25.89 -7.56 -25.76
CA MET A 184 26.89 -7.39 -24.68
C MET A 184 26.29 -7.59 -23.28
N PRO A 185 26.34 -8.80 -22.72
CA PRO A 185 26.00 -9.00 -21.33
C PRO A 185 27.15 -8.48 -20.44
N GLY A 186 26.87 -7.44 -19.62
CA GLY A 186 27.76 -7.05 -18.52
C GLY A 186 28.35 -5.66 -18.51
N ALA A 187 28.04 -4.78 -19.45
CA ALA A 187 28.50 -3.39 -19.38
C ALA A 187 27.44 -2.48 -18.70
N GLN A 188 27.33 -2.57 -17.38
CA GLN A 188 26.83 -1.45 -16.56
C GLN A 188 27.91 -0.36 -16.51
N MET A 189 28.11 0.32 -17.64
CA MET A 189 28.79 1.60 -17.62
C MET A 189 27.73 2.61 -17.16
N GLY A 190 27.86 3.03 -15.89
CA GLY A 190 27.14 4.19 -15.39
C GLY A 190 27.38 5.36 -16.32
N MET A 191 26.42 5.68 -17.17
CA MET A 191 26.33 7.03 -17.73
C MET A 191 26.07 7.96 -16.55
N ILE A 192 27.16 8.47 -15.98
CA ILE A 192 27.13 9.68 -15.16
C ILE A 192 26.51 10.72 -16.07
N ASN A 193 25.25 11.09 -15.78
CA ASN A 193 24.60 12.22 -16.44
C ASN A 193 25.49 13.43 -16.20
N MET A 194 26.20 13.87 -17.23
CA MET A 194 27.03 15.10 -17.19
C MET A 194 26.20 16.34 -16.82
N ASN A 195 24.89 16.26 -16.87
CA ASN A 195 23.97 17.30 -16.40
C ASN A 195 23.90 17.45 -14.87
N ASP A 196 24.28 16.40 -14.10
CA ASP A 196 24.33 16.49 -12.62
C ASP A 196 25.62 17.20 -12.12
N ILE A 197 26.64 17.35 -12.98
CA ILE A 197 27.90 17.99 -12.63
C ILE A 197 27.90 19.50 -12.94
N PHE A 198 27.11 19.94 -13.91
CA PHE A 198 26.99 21.37 -14.26
C PHE A 198 25.64 21.93 -13.81
N GLY A 199 25.50 22.21 -12.54
CA GLY A 199 24.61 23.14 -11.87
C GLY A 199 23.24 23.42 -12.49
N LYS A 200 22.21 23.30 -11.68
CA LYS A 200 20.86 23.91 -11.80
C LYS A 200 20.81 25.07 -12.81
N GLY A 201 20.29 24.83 -14.04
CA GLY A 201 20.07 25.98 -14.88
C GLY A 201 19.53 25.83 -16.30
N LEU A 202 19.49 24.66 -16.92
CA LEU A 202 18.93 24.53 -18.27
C LEU A 202 18.02 23.32 -18.36
N LYS A 203 16.74 23.50 -18.00
CA LYS A 203 15.67 22.55 -18.38
C LYS A 203 15.56 22.58 -19.91
N ASN A 204 16.14 21.60 -20.60
CA ASN A 204 16.00 21.47 -22.04
C ASN A 204 14.56 21.04 -22.37
N LYS A 205 13.70 22.03 -22.66
CA LYS A 205 12.38 21.78 -23.20
C LYS A 205 12.54 21.39 -24.67
N LYS A 206 12.17 20.15 -24.98
CA LYS A 206 12.10 19.71 -26.38
C LYS A 206 10.70 19.97 -26.92
N LYS A 207 10.62 20.76 -27.98
CA LYS A 207 9.36 20.93 -28.71
C LYS A 207 9.02 19.61 -29.41
N THR A 208 7.89 19.02 -29.03
CA THR A 208 7.39 17.77 -29.60
C THR A 208 6.05 18.04 -30.24
N LYS A 209 5.84 17.54 -31.45
CA LYS A 209 4.55 17.59 -32.13
C LYS A 209 3.71 16.39 -31.67
N LEU A 210 2.57 16.65 -31.08
CA LEU A 210 1.63 15.67 -30.58
C LEU A 210 0.20 16.03 -31.02
N LYS A 211 -0.67 15.03 -31.15
CA LYS A 211 -2.10 15.30 -31.24
C LYS A 211 -2.61 15.88 -29.93
N ILE A 212 -3.57 16.80 -29.98
CA ILE A 212 -4.11 17.45 -28.79
C ILE A 212 -4.64 16.43 -27.79
N GLY A 213 -5.36 15.39 -28.24
CA GLY A 213 -5.85 14.33 -27.36
C GLY A 213 -4.75 13.63 -26.57
N ASP A 214 -3.58 13.41 -27.18
CA ASP A 214 -2.43 12.75 -26.55
C ASP A 214 -1.58 13.72 -25.70
N ALA A 215 -1.72 15.02 -25.94
CA ALA A 215 -0.94 16.07 -25.29
C ALA A 215 -1.47 16.47 -23.90
N TYR A 216 -2.77 16.25 -23.64
CA TYR A 216 -3.42 16.72 -22.40
C TYR A 216 -2.87 16.05 -21.16
N GLU A 217 -2.81 14.72 -21.12
CA GLU A 217 -2.35 14.01 -19.90
C GLU A 217 -0.89 14.33 -19.53
N PRO A 218 0.07 14.34 -20.49
CA PRO A 218 1.43 14.81 -20.22
C PRO A 218 1.51 16.25 -19.68
N LEU A 219 0.70 17.17 -20.23
CA LEU A 219 0.68 18.56 -19.78
C LEU A 219 0.10 18.70 -18.37
N ILE A 220 -0.99 18.02 -18.06
CA ILE A 220 -1.57 17.99 -16.72
C ILE A 220 -0.54 17.46 -15.73
N GLN A 221 0.17 16.39 -16.10
CA GLN A 221 1.19 15.80 -15.26
C GLN A 221 2.35 16.77 -15.01
N GLU A 222 2.82 17.49 -16.04
CA GLU A 222 3.87 18.52 -15.90
C GLU A 222 3.43 19.68 -15.01
N GLU A 223 2.18 20.15 -15.15
CA GLU A 223 1.64 21.21 -14.29
C GLU A 223 1.52 20.76 -12.82
N ILE A 224 1.07 19.53 -12.58
CA ILE A 224 1.05 18.95 -11.23
C ILE A 224 2.44 18.87 -10.64
N GLU A 225 3.45 18.50 -11.43
CA GLU A 225 4.84 18.47 -10.97
C GLU A 225 5.38 19.85 -10.63
N LYS A 226 5.07 20.89 -11.43
CA LYS A 226 5.42 22.28 -11.12
C LYS A 226 4.77 22.75 -9.82
N ILE A 227 3.51 22.40 -9.60
CA ILE A 227 2.80 22.68 -8.35
C ILE A 227 3.47 21.94 -7.19
N ALA A 228 3.81 20.67 -7.38
CA ALA A 228 4.46 19.84 -6.37
C ALA A 228 5.84 20.37 -5.97
N GLU A 229 6.64 20.84 -6.94
CA GLU A 229 7.93 21.50 -6.66
C GLU A 229 7.75 22.76 -5.78
N LYS A 230 6.74 23.58 -6.06
CA LYS A 230 6.41 24.76 -5.25
C LYS A 230 5.92 24.44 -3.85
N GLN A 231 5.28 23.29 -3.66
CA GLN A 231 4.70 22.85 -2.39
C GLN A 231 5.70 22.09 -1.49
N ASN A 232 7.00 22.07 -1.84
CA ASN A 232 8.03 21.38 -1.03
C ASN A 232 7.69 19.95 -0.67
N VAL A 233 7.20 19.16 -1.64
CA VAL A 233 6.74 17.76 -1.46
C VAL A 233 7.71 16.92 -0.67
N VAL A 234 9.01 17.06 -0.93
CA VAL A 234 10.05 16.27 -0.26
C VAL A 234 10.09 16.57 1.25
N GLN A 235 10.06 17.86 1.61
CA GLN A 235 10.08 18.26 3.02
C GLN A 235 8.80 17.82 3.75
N ASN A 236 7.66 17.96 3.10
CA ASN A 236 6.38 17.48 3.64
C ASN A 236 6.38 15.96 3.81
N ALA A 237 6.95 15.23 2.86
CA ALA A 237 7.08 13.78 2.95
C ALA A 237 8.02 13.35 4.09
N ILE A 238 9.19 14.00 4.26
CA ILE A 238 10.11 13.75 5.38
C ILE A 238 9.37 13.97 6.71
N LYS A 239 8.70 15.10 6.87
CA LYS A 239 7.92 15.40 8.06
C LYS A 239 6.81 14.37 8.28
N SER A 240 6.10 13.99 7.23
CA SER A 240 5.04 12.97 7.30
C SER A 240 5.59 11.60 7.73
N VAL A 241 6.78 11.20 7.26
CA VAL A 241 7.44 9.96 7.72
C VAL A 241 7.79 10.05 9.19
N GLN A 242 8.48 11.11 9.60
CA GLN A 242 8.94 11.29 10.97
C GLN A 242 7.78 11.33 11.99
N GLU A 243 6.71 12.07 11.67
CA GLU A 243 5.59 12.30 12.60
C GLU A 243 4.48 11.25 12.51
N SER A 244 4.26 10.67 11.32
CA SER A 244 3.11 9.78 11.06
C SER A 244 3.43 8.48 10.34
N GLY A 245 4.70 8.16 10.08
CA GLY A 245 5.10 6.90 9.46
C GLY A 245 4.68 5.67 10.26
N ILE A 246 4.30 4.61 9.53
CA ILE A 246 3.93 3.30 10.11
C ILE A 246 4.75 2.23 9.41
N VAL A 247 5.52 1.48 10.18
CA VAL A 247 6.28 0.32 9.69
C VAL A 247 5.66 -0.95 10.27
N PHE A 248 5.20 -1.83 9.39
CA PHE A 248 4.69 -3.14 9.76
C PHE A 248 5.74 -4.22 9.45
N ILE A 249 6.28 -4.84 10.51
CA ILE A 249 7.28 -5.90 10.42
C ILE A 249 6.56 -7.23 10.60
N ASP A 250 6.43 -7.99 9.51
CA ASP A 250 5.79 -9.31 9.53
C ASP A 250 6.81 -10.40 9.81
N GLU A 251 6.34 -11.55 10.29
CA GLU A 251 7.15 -12.75 10.57
C GLU A 251 8.31 -12.52 11.55
N ILE A 252 8.11 -11.65 12.56
CA ILE A 252 9.15 -11.36 13.57
C ILE A 252 9.53 -12.62 14.37
N ASP A 253 8.62 -13.59 14.50
CA ASP A 253 8.85 -14.86 15.15
C ASP A 253 9.87 -15.75 14.41
N LYS A 254 10.10 -15.51 13.13
CA LYS A 254 11.07 -16.28 12.32
C LYS A 254 12.51 -15.87 12.57
N ILE A 255 12.74 -14.68 13.10
CA ILE A 255 14.07 -14.21 13.50
C ILE A 255 14.36 -14.41 15.01
N ALA A 256 13.41 -15.01 15.75
CA ALA A 256 13.67 -15.48 17.11
C ALA A 256 14.53 -16.77 17.06
N PRO A 257 15.51 -16.93 17.99
CA PRO A 257 16.30 -18.15 18.05
C PRO A 257 15.41 -19.36 18.34
N ASN A 258 15.69 -20.49 17.68
CA ASN A 258 15.04 -21.76 17.94
C ASN A 258 15.93 -22.59 18.85
N SER A 259 15.42 -23.02 19.99
CA SER A 259 16.14 -23.84 20.98
C SER A 259 16.68 -25.18 20.45
N GLU A 260 16.24 -25.62 19.27
CA GLU A 260 16.57 -26.94 18.70
C GLU A 260 17.63 -26.93 17.59
N ARG A 261 18.07 -25.78 17.07
CA ARG A 261 19.04 -25.69 15.93
C ARG A 261 20.19 -24.73 16.21
N ARG A 262 21.34 -25.26 16.62
CA ARG A 262 22.57 -24.53 17.01
C ARG A 262 23.40 -23.89 15.88
N GLY A 263 23.00 -23.86 14.65
CA GLY A 263 23.86 -23.44 13.54
C GLY A 263 23.42 -22.24 12.71
N GLY A 264 22.22 -21.72 12.91
CA GLY A 264 21.66 -20.61 12.12
C GLY A 264 21.21 -19.40 12.95
N ASP A 265 21.47 -19.43 14.26
CA ASP A 265 20.88 -18.47 15.22
C ASP A 265 21.61 -17.12 15.24
N VAL A 266 22.91 -17.08 14.93
CA VAL A 266 23.72 -15.86 14.97
C VAL A 266 23.19 -14.82 13.98
N SER A 267 22.87 -15.22 12.77
CA SER A 267 22.32 -14.31 11.73
C SER A 267 20.91 -13.77 12.08
N ARG A 268 20.09 -14.57 12.76
CA ARG A 268 18.73 -14.16 13.17
C ARG A 268 18.77 -13.16 14.33
N GLU A 269 19.63 -13.40 15.30
CA GLU A 269 19.87 -12.48 16.42
C GLU A 269 20.47 -11.17 15.93
N GLY A 270 21.36 -11.22 14.92
CA GLY A 270 21.94 -10.05 14.26
C GLY A 270 20.86 -9.14 13.67
N VAL A 271 19.87 -9.69 12.96
CA VAL A 271 18.75 -8.90 12.42
C VAL A 271 17.95 -8.22 13.54
N GLN A 272 17.73 -8.90 14.68
CA GLN A 272 17.06 -8.26 15.81
C GLN A 272 17.87 -7.09 16.36
N ARG A 273 19.20 -7.24 16.47
CA ARG A 273 20.10 -6.17 16.94
C ARG A 273 20.12 -4.99 15.97
N ASP A 274 20.07 -5.26 14.65
CA ASP A 274 20.04 -4.21 13.63
C ASP A 274 18.69 -3.45 13.60
N LEU A 275 17.59 -4.12 13.94
CA LEU A 275 16.26 -3.48 14.05
C LEU A 275 16.13 -2.59 15.30
N LEU A 276 16.88 -2.86 16.36
CA LEU A 276 16.80 -2.11 17.63
C LEU A 276 17.00 -0.60 17.45
N PRO A 277 18.08 -0.11 16.81
CA PRO A 277 18.28 1.33 16.63
C PRO A 277 17.11 2.01 15.89
N LEU A 278 16.53 1.34 14.88
CA LEU A 278 15.38 1.88 14.16
C LEU A 278 14.16 2.06 15.05
N ILE A 279 13.90 1.08 15.93
CA ILE A 279 12.74 1.05 16.82
C ILE A 279 12.96 1.95 18.05
N GLU A 280 14.19 2.12 18.48
CA GLU A 280 14.58 3.00 19.59
C GLU A 280 14.61 4.47 19.21
N GLY A 281 14.93 4.76 17.97
CA GLY A 281 15.14 6.09 17.44
C GLY A 281 16.56 6.29 16.95
N THR A 282 16.72 6.50 15.67
CA THR A 282 18.00 6.79 15.00
C THR A 282 17.78 7.74 13.83
N VAL A 283 18.88 8.23 13.29
CA VAL A 283 18.88 9.08 12.09
C VAL A 283 19.33 8.25 10.89
N VAL A 284 18.46 8.09 9.92
CA VAL A 284 18.74 7.37 8.68
C VAL A 284 18.99 8.34 7.54
N SER A 285 20.11 8.17 6.85
CA SER A 285 20.45 8.95 5.67
C SER A 285 19.74 8.40 4.43
N THR A 286 19.05 9.29 3.70
CA THR A 286 18.39 8.99 2.45
C THR A 286 18.85 9.94 1.34
N LYS A 287 18.54 9.64 0.09
CA LYS A 287 18.82 10.56 -1.03
C LYS A 287 18.01 11.87 -0.98
N TYR A 288 17.01 11.96 -0.10
CA TYR A 288 16.16 13.13 0.08
C TYR A 288 16.52 13.96 1.30
N GLY A 289 17.40 13.46 2.16
CA GLY A 289 17.79 14.05 3.43
C GLY A 289 17.76 13.01 4.56
N THR A 290 17.99 13.47 5.78
CA THR A 290 17.98 12.63 6.97
C THR A 290 16.56 12.47 7.53
N ILE A 291 16.26 11.30 8.07
CA ILE A 291 14.98 10.95 8.68
C ILE A 291 15.25 10.42 10.08
N GLU A 292 14.61 11.03 11.06
CA GLU A 292 14.58 10.55 12.44
C GLU A 292 13.45 9.55 12.64
N THR A 293 13.74 8.43 13.30
CA THR A 293 12.76 7.34 13.47
C THR A 293 12.03 7.37 14.81
N ASN A 294 12.34 8.31 15.70
CA ASN A 294 11.85 8.41 17.08
C ASN A 294 10.32 8.34 17.20
N HIS A 295 9.59 8.86 16.23
CA HIS A 295 8.14 8.95 16.27
C HIS A 295 7.42 8.10 15.23
N ILE A 296 8.16 7.24 14.53
CA ILE A 296 7.59 6.22 13.63
C ILE A 296 6.93 5.13 14.49
N LEU A 297 5.72 4.72 14.12
CA LEU A 297 5.04 3.61 14.79
C LEU A 297 5.47 2.28 14.19
N PHE A 298 6.12 1.45 14.98
CA PHE A 298 6.45 0.08 14.59
C PHE A 298 5.38 -0.88 15.10
N ILE A 299 4.87 -1.71 14.20
CA ILE A 299 3.93 -2.79 14.48
C ILE A 299 4.59 -4.08 14.03
N ALA A 300 5.08 -4.87 14.96
CA ALA A 300 5.63 -6.19 14.67
C ALA A 300 4.53 -7.25 14.73
N SER A 301 4.62 -8.26 13.89
CA SER A 301 3.67 -9.38 13.87
C SER A 301 4.35 -10.72 13.70
N GLY A 302 3.81 -11.74 14.39
CA GLY A 302 4.28 -13.11 14.30
C GLY A 302 3.19 -14.12 14.64
N ALA A 303 3.33 -15.34 14.16
CA ALA A 303 2.45 -16.44 14.50
C ALA A 303 2.85 -17.08 15.83
N PHE A 304 4.14 -17.11 16.15
CA PHE A 304 4.72 -17.69 17.36
C PHE A 304 4.31 -19.14 17.60
N HIS A 305 4.24 -19.95 16.52
CA HIS A 305 3.93 -21.38 16.63
C HIS A 305 5.10 -22.21 17.16
N GLN A 306 6.32 -21.89 16.70
CA GLN A 306 7.55 -22.61 17.06
C GLN A 306 8.44 -21.85 18.06
N SER A 307 8.20 -20.58 18.24
CA SER A 307 8.87 -19.70 19.18
C SER A 307 7.88 -18.97 20.06
N LYS A 308 8.35 -18.34 21.13
CA LYS A 308 7.54 -17.53 22.03
C LYS A 308 7.98 -16.06 21.90
N PRO A 309 7.12 -15.10 22.22
CA PRO A 309 7.55 -13.69 22.31
C PRO A 309 8.71 -13.45 23.26
N SER A 310 8.88 -14.32 24.29
CA SER A 310 10.01 -14.30 25.22
C SER A 310 11.34 -14.75 24.61
N ASP A 311 11.34 -15.32 23.41
CA ASP A 311 12.56 -15.76 22.72
C ASP A 311 13.16 -14.63 21.89
N LEU A 312 12.46 -13.52 21.71
CA LEU A 312 13.03 -12.29 21.16
C LEU A 312 14.02 -11.69 22.16
N LEU A 313 15.00 -10.92 21.66
CA LEU A 313 15.94 -10.20 22.53
C LEU A 313 15.19 -9.35 23.58
N PRO A 314 15.60 -9.35 24.85
CA PRO A 314 14.93 -8.60 25.91
C PRO A 314 14.77 -7.12 25.59
N GLU A 315 15.76 -6.51 24.94
CA GLU A 315 15.75 -5.12 24.52
C GLU A 315 14.62 -4.88 23.51
N LEU A 316 14.49 -5.76 22.50
CA LEU A 316 13.43 -5.68 21.50
C LEU A 316 12.05 -5.87 22.12
N GLN A 317 11.93 -6.80 23.09
CA GLN A 317 10.70 -6.99 23.84
C GLN A 317 10.29 -5.73 24.61
N GLY A 318 11.25 -5.02 25.21
CA GLY A 318 11.04 -3.76 25.92
C GLY A 318 10.55 -2.64 25.02
N ARG A 319 10.93 -2.65 23.74
CA ARG A 319 10.51 -1.66 22.73
C ARG A 319 9.19 -1.98 22.03
N LEU A 320 8.61 -3.16 22.30
CA LEU A 320 7.28 -3.59 21.86
C LEU A 320 6.34 -3.81 23.08
N PRO A 321 6.03 -2.75 23.84
CA PRO A 321 5.35 -2.86 25.12
C PRO A 321 3.87 -3.25 25.01
N VAL A 322 3.23 -2.94 23.88
CA VAL A 322 1.82 -3.25 23.65
C VAL A 322 1.73 -4.60 22.97
N ARG A 323 1.32 -5.64 23.70
CA ARG A 323 1.16 -6.99 23.17
C ARG A 323 -0.32 -7.31 23.03
N VAL A 324 -0.73 -7.66 21.80
CA VAL A 324 -2.11 -8.05 21.50
C VAL A 324 -2.15 -9.42 20.86
N ARG A 325 -3.13 -10.23 21.27
CA ARG A 325 -3.38 -11.55 20.71
C ARG A 325 -4.56 -11.49 19.76
N LEU A 326 -4.37 -12.06 18.59
CA LEU A 326 -5.42 -12.26 17.61
C LEU A 326 -5.81 -13.72 17.61
N ASN A 327 -7.11 -13.99 17.62
CA ASN A 327 -7.64 -15.32 17.64
C ASN A 327 -7.75 -15.92 16.23
N ALA A 328 -7.73 -17.25 16.15
CA ALA A 328 -8.10 -17.93 14.92
C ALA A 328 -9.55 -17.58 14.55
N LEU A 329 -9.82 -17.49 13.25
CA LEU A 329 -11.16 -17.19 12.74
C LEU A 329 -12.05 -18.43 12.87
N THR A 330 -13.29 -18.20 13.29
CA THR A 330 -14.34 -19.22 13.43
C THR A 330 -15.25 -19.23 12.20
N LYS A 331 -16.10 -20.27 12.08
CA LYS A 331 -17.18 -20.31 11.08
C LYS A 331 -17.99 -19.00 11.03
N SER A 332 -18.39 -18.49 12.19
CA SER A 332 -19.17 -17.25 12.27
C SER A 332 -18.41 -16.03 11.73
N ASP A 333 -17.09 -15.99 11.97
CA ASP A 333 -16.25 -14.93 11.44
C ASP A 333 -16.11 -15.02 9.92
N PHE A 334 -15.96 -16.23 9.37
CA PHE A 334 -15.92 -16.43 7.91
C PHE A 334 -17.21 -15.99 7.22
N ILE A 335 -18.38 -16.33 7.80
CA ILE A 335 -19.69 -15.87 7.27
C ILE A 335 -19.72 -14.32 7.24
N LYS A 336 -19.32 -13.66 8.32
CA LYS A 336 -19.29 -12.20 8.39
C LYS A 336 -18.30 -11.60 7.39
N ILE A 337 -17.11 -12.19 7.24
CA ILE A 337 -16.11 -11.75 6.24
C ILE A 337 -16.71 -11.80 4.83
N LEU A 338 -17.49 -12.82 4.52
CA LEU A 338 -18.10 -13.00 3.21
C LEU A 338 -19.31 -12.09 2.98
N LYS A 339 -20.10 -11.75 4.02
CA LYS A 339 -21.35 -10.98 3.90
C LYS A 339 -21.18 -9.50 4.24
N GLU A 340 -20.51 -9.18 5.34
CA GLU A 340 -20.60 -7.88 5.99
C GLU A 340 -19.46 -6.93 5.59
N THR A 341 -18.26 -7.46 5.28
CA THR A 341 -17.13 -6.57 4.97
C THR A 341 -17.34 -5.80 3.66
N ASP A 342 -16.88 -4.54 3.64
CA ASP A 342 -17.02 -3.66 2.47
C ASP A 342 -16.34 -4.21 1.22
N ASN A 343 -15.25 -4.95 1.41
CA ASN A 343 -14.47 -5.58 0.35
C ASN A 343 -14.55 -7.11 0.40
N SER A 344 -15.73 -7.66 0.75
CA SER A 344 -15.92 -9.12 0.80
C SER A 344 -15.62 -9.79 -0.54
N LEU A 345 -15.13 -11.03 -0.49
CA LEU A 345 -14.84 -11.82 -1.70
C LEU A 345 -16.07 -12.00 -2.56
N THR A 346 -17.25 -12.17 -1.96
CA THR A 346 -18.52 -12.25 -2.69
C THR A 346 -18.76 -11.01 -3.55
N LYS A 347 -18.54 -9.82 -3.00
CA LYS A 347 -18.69 -8.56 -3.76
C LYS A 347 -17.61 -8.42 -4.85
N GLN A 348 -16.37 -8.81 -4.55
CA GLN A 348 -15.28 -8.74 -5.51
C GLN A 348 -15.54 -9.65 -6.72
N TYR A 349 -15.92 -10.91 -6.50
CA TYR A 349 -16.20 -11.84 -7.60
C TYR A 349 -17.48 -11.46 -8.36
N LYS A 350 -18.53 -10.95 -7.70
CA LYS A 350 -19.69 -10.39 -8.40
C LYS A 350 -19.28 -9.29 -9.38
N SER A 351 -18.52 -8.31 -8.91
CA SER A 351 -18.06 -7.22 -9.78
C SER A 351 -17.11 -7.71 -10.89
N LEU A 352 -16.30 -8.74 -10.62
CA LEU A 352 -15.42 -9.33 -11.62
C LEU A 352 -16.22 -9.99 -12.76
N PHE A 353 -17.20 -10.83 -12.42
CA PHE A 353 -18.01 -11.51 -13.41
C PHE A 353 -19.03 -10.61 -14.12
N GLU A 354 -19.45 -9.52 -13.48
CA GLU A 354 -20.28 -8.48 -14.10
C GLU A 354 -19.61 -7.87 -15.35
N THR A 355 -18.26 -7.80 -15.39
CA THR A 355 -17.51 -7.34 -16.58
C THR A 355 -17.69 -8.25 -17.78
N GLU A 356 -18.07 -9.51 -17.57
CA GLU A 356 -18.34 -10.52 -18.60
C GLU A 356 -19.84 -10.81 -18.77
N ASN A 357 -20.72 -9.89 -18.33
CA ASN A 357 -22.17 -10.02 -18.36
C ASN A 357 -22.73 -11.23 -17.57
N ILE A 358 -22.00 -11.72 -16.57
CA ILE A 358 -22.45 -12.79 -15.69
C ILE A 358 -22.89 -12.19 -14.36
N ASP A 359 -24.17 -12.36 -14.03
CA ASP A 359 -24.74 -11.98 -12.74
C ASP A 359 -24.58 -13.15 -11.77
N LEU A 360 -23.60 -13.05 -10.87
CA LEU A 360 -23.23 -14.09 -9.92
C LEU A 360 -24.01 -13.93 -8.61
N ILE A 361 -24.80 -14.93 -8.25
CA ILE A 361 -25.61 -14.94 -7.03
C ILE A 361 -25.08 -16.05 -6.10
N PHE A 362 -24.79 -15.67 -4.84
CA PHE A 362 -24.47 -16.65 -3.80
C PHE A 362 -25.67 -16.81 -2.87
N GLU A 363 -26.18 -18.03 -2.74
CA GLU A 363 -27.20 -18.35 -1.76
C GLU A 363 -26.61 -18.33 -0.34
N ASP A 364 -27.43 -18.03 0.65
CA ASP A 364 -26.99 -17.97 2.05
C ASP A 364 -26.46 -19.33 2.53
N GLU A 365 -27.07 -20.41 2.10
CA GLU A 365 -26.63 -21.78 2.39
C GLU A 365 -25.26 -22.10 1.78
N ALA A 366 -24.96 -21.56 0.59
CA ALA A 366 -23.66 -21.69 -0.04
C ALA A 366 -22.57 -20.97 0.77
N ILE A 367 -22.86 -19.75 1.23
CA ILE A 367 -21.93 -18.98 2.08
C ILE A 367 -21.65 -19.71 3.40
N GLU A 368 -22.68 -20.31 4.01
CA GLU A 368 -22.51 -21.11 5.22
C GLU A 368 -21.66 -22.34 4.96
N GLU A 369 -21.87 -23.04 3.86
CA GLU A 369 -21.10 -24.22 3.50
C GLU A 369 -19.64 -23.87 3.23
N ILE A 370 -19.36 -22.78 2.50
CA ILE A 370 -17.99 -22.25 2.30
C ILE A 370 -17.32 -22.02 3.66
N ALA A 371 -18.02 -21.41 4.61
CA ALA A 371 -17.47 -21.10 5.92
C ALA A 371 -17.19 -22.38 6.74
N ILE A 372 -18.07 -23.37 6.68
CA ILE A 372 -17.89 -24.68 7.36
C ILE A 372 -16.66 -25.39 6.81
N LEU A 373 -16.58 -25.53 5.48
CA LEU A 373 -15.47 -26.23 4.83
C LEU A 373 -14.15 -25.49 5.03
N THR A 374 -14.16 -24.15 5.01
CA THR A 374 -12.98 -23.34 5.29
C THR A 374 -12.46 -23.57 6.72
N GLU A 375 -13.34 -23.59 7.71
CA GLU A 375 -12.97 -23.86 9.10
C GLU A 375 -12.43 -25.29 9.25
N GLN A 376 -13.10 -26.27 8.65
CA GLN A 376 -12.70 -27.66 8.69
C GLN A 376 -11.30 -27.88 8.08
N ILE A 377 -11.08 -27.42 6.87
CA ILE A 377 -9.78 -27.56 6.19
C ILE A 377 -8.67 -26.82 6.97
N ASN A 378 -8.96 -25.63 7.53
CA ASN A 378 -8.01 -24.93 8.40
C ASN A 378 -7.65 -25.70 9.68
N LYS A 379 -8.52 -26.57 10.18
CA LYS A 379 -8.25 -27.45 11.34
C LYS A 379 -7.49 -28.72 10.95
N GLU A 380 -7.81 -29.30 9.80
CA GLU A 380 -7.31 -30.63 9.40
C GLU A 380 -5.97 -30.57 8.66
N VAL A 381 -5.73 -29.52 7.87
CA VAL A 381 -4.52 -29.41 7.03
C VAL A 381 -3.57 -28.38 7.63
N GLU A 382 -3.76 -27.10 7.33
CA GLU A 382 -2.94 -25.98 7.82
C GLU A 382 -3.82 -24.77 8.02
N ASN A 383 -3.67 -24.12 9.16
CA ASN A 383 -4.44 -22.91 9.46
C ASN A 383 -3.85 -21.69 8.78
N ILE A 384 -4.35 -21.35 7.60
CA ILE A 384 -4.02 -20.10 6.87
C ILE A 384 -5.12 -19.04 6.99
N GLY A 385 -6.11 -19.26 7.87
CA GLY A 385 -7.18 -18.32 8.18
C GLY A 385 -7.99 -17.89 6.94
N ALA A 386 -8.28 -16.59 6.84
CA ALA A 386 -9.08 -16.05 5.73
C ALA A 386 -8.44 -16.20 4.35
N ARG A 387 -7.12 -16.46 4.25
CA ARG A 387 -6.50 -16.75 2.95
C ARG A 387 -7.08 -17.99 2.29
N ARG A 388 -7.56 -18.95 3.08
CA ARG A 388 -8.26 -20.15 2.58
C ARG A 388 -9.49 -19.81 1.76
N LEU A 389 -10.21 -18.73 2.11
CA LEU A 389 -11.39 -18.32 1.37
C LEU A 389 -11.06 -18.01 -0.10
N GLN A 390 -9.92 -17.41 -0.41
CA GLN A 390 -9.53 -17.17 -1.80
C GLN A 390 -9.37 -18.48 -2.57
N THR A 391 -8.64 -19.44 -2.02
CA THR A 391 -8.46 -20.75 -2.65
C THR A 391 -9.81 -21.47 -2.85
N MET A 392 -10.72 -21.34 -1.87
CA MET A 392 -12.07 -21.92 -1.98
C MET A 392 -12.85 -21.27 -3.13
N PHE A 393 -12.84 -19.92 -3.22
CA PHE A 393 -13.54 -19.21 -4.29
C PHE A 393 -12.98 -19.53 -5.68
N GLU A 394 -11.65 -19.61 -5.84
CA GLU A 394 -11.02 -20.03 -7.10
C GLU A 394 -11.53 -21.38 -7.56
N LYS A 395 -11.62 -22.36 -6.65
CA LYS A 395 -12.13 -23.71 -6.96
C LYS A 395 -13.61 -23.72 -7.28
N ILE A 396 -14.43 -23.06 -6.46
CA ILE A 396 -15.89 -23.01 -6.65
C ILE A 396 -16.24 -22.34 -7.99
N LEU A 397 -15.50 -21.32 -8.38
CA LEU A 397 -15.78 -20.51 -9.56
C LEU A 397 -14.98 -20.94 -10.80
N GLU A 398 -14.08 -21.92 -10.70
CA GLU A 398 -13.21 -22.38 -11.79
C GLU A 398 -14.01 -22.71 -13.06
N ARG A 399 -15.12 -23.45 -12.93
CA ARG A 399 -15.97 -23.81 -14.05
C ARG A 399 -16.63 -22.61 -14.73
N ILE A 400 -17.10 -21.62 -13.95
CA ILE A 400 -17.71 -20.40 -14.48
C ILE A 400 -16.63 -19.58 -15.18
N SER A 401 -15.48 -19.39 -14.53
CA SER A 401 -14.36 -18.61 -15.09
C SER A 401 -13.85 -19.17 -16.42
N PHE A 402 -13.76 -20.50 -16.54
CA PHE A 402 -13.27 -21.14 -17.76
C PHE A 402 -14.28 -21.07 -18.91
N ASN A 403 -15.58 -21.10 -18.61
CA ASN A 403 -16.66 -21.10 -19.63
C ASN A 403 -17.29 -19.72 -19.84
N ALA A 404 -16.75 -18.67 -19.25
CA ALA A 404 -17.24 -17.31 -19.42
C ALA A 404 -17.19 -16.90 -20.91
N ASN A 405 -18.28 -16.33 -21.41
CA ASN A 405 -18.38 -15.86 -22.79
C ASN A 405 -19.11 -14.50 -22.81
N LEU A 406 -18.47 -13.49 -23.39
CA LEU A 406 -18.95 -12.12 -23.48
C LEU A 406 -20.28 -11.89 -24.21
N SER A 407 -20.78 -12.91 -24.95
CA SER A 407 -21.87 -12.73 -25.90
C SER A 407 -23.28 -12.82 -25.34
N GLU A 408 -23.47 -13.37 -24.12
CA GLU A 408 -24.82 -13.55 -23.54
C GLU A 408 -24.85 -13.16 -22.06
N LYS A 409 -25.91 -12.47 -21.66
CA LYS A 409 -26.18 -12.19 -20.27
C LYS A 409 -26.59 -13.48 -19.55
N LYS A 410 -25.82 -13.92 -18.59
CA LYS A 410 -26.06 -15.13 -17.82
C LYS A 410 -26.29 -14.83 -16.33
N ILE A 411 -27.14 -15.59 -15.69
CA ILE A 411 -27.30 -15.60 -14.24
C ILE A 411 -26.77 -16.96 -13.74
N GLU A 412 -25.76 -16.93 -12.89
CA GLU A 412 -25.20 -18.13 -12.28
C GLU A 412 -25.42 -18.09 -10.77
N THR A 413 -26.09 -19.12 -10.25
CA THR A 413 -26.41 -19.20 -8.83
C THR A 413 -25.57 -20.29 -8.16
N VAL A 414 -24.73 -19.87 -7.23
CA VAL A 414 -23.91 -20.76 -6.41
C VAL A 414 -24.73 -21.21 -5.21
N ASN A 415 -25.11 -22.46 -5.18
CA ASN A 415 -25.86 -23.11 -4.10
C ASN A 415 -24.93 -24.01 -3.27
N LYS A 416 -25.47 -24.62 -2.20
CA LYS A 416 -24.73 -25.48 -1.29
C LYS A 416 -24.14 -26.71 -1.98
N GLU A 417 -24.92 -27.38 -2.87
CA GLU A 417 -24.51 -28.59 -3.58
C GLU A 417 -23.31 -28.30 -4.50
N TRP A 418 -23.36 -27.18 -5.23
CA TRP A 418 -22.24 -26.73 -6.05
C TRP A 418 -20.95 -26.56 -5.24
N VAL A 419 -21.04 -25.93 -4.07
CA VAL A 419 -19.87 -25.73 -3.18
C VAL A 419 -19.30 -27.06 -2.73
N ALA A 420 -20.17 -27.99 -2.30
CA ALA A 420 -19.76 -29.31 -1.85
C ALA A 420 -19.05 -30.10 -2.96
N ASP A 421 -19.63 -30.13 -4.16
CA ASP A 421 -19.07 -30.84 -5.32
C ASP A 421 -17.70 -30.25 -5.75
N ALA A 422 -17.57 -28.93 -5.79
CA ALA A 422 -16.34 -28.26 -6.20
C ALA A 422 -15.16 -28.52 -5.25
N ILE A 423 -15.43 -28.75 -3.96
CA ILE A 423 -14.41 -28.88 -2.90
C ILE A 423 -14.12 -30.35 -2.53
N GLN A 424 -14.92 -31.32 -2.97
CA GLN A 424 -14.70 -32.73 -2.65
C GLN A 424 -13.29 -33.26 -2.98
N SER A 425 -12.63 -32.68 -4.00
CA SER A 425 -11.27 -33.05 -4.37
C SER A 425 -10.19 -32.57 -3.38
N GLU A 426 -10.48 -31.52 -2.61
CA GLU A 426 -9.53 -30.92 -1.65
C GLU A 426 -9.56 -31.59 -0.27
N ILE A 427 -10.67 -32.27 0.06
CA ILE A 427 -10.89 -32.94 1.36
C ILE A 427 -10.28 -34.35 1.40
N LYS A 428 -10.00 -34.95 0.24
CA LYS A 428 -9.32 -36.26 0.20
C LYS A 428 -7.81 -36.06 0.32
N PRO A 429 -7.16 -36.49 1.41
CA PRO A 429 -5.71 -36.49 1.49
C PRO A 429 -5.14 -37.37 0.39
N THR A 430 -4.24 -36.86 -0.43
CA THR A 430 -3.34 -37.62 -1.31
C THR A 430 -2.38 -38.46 -0.50
#